data_845e3ceaf5f8d2171af3f30de888838d
#
_entry.id   845e3ceaf5f8d2171af3f30de888838d
#
_cell.length_a   1.000
_cell.length_b   1.000
_cell.length_c   1.000
_cell.angle_alpha   90.00
_cell.angle_beta   90.00
_cell.angle_gamma   90.00
#
_symmetry.space_group_name_H-M   'P 1'
#
loop_
_entity.id
_entity.type
_entity.pdbx_description
1 polymer ?
#
loop_
_entity_poly.entity_id
_entity_poly.type
_entity_poly.pdbx_seq_one_letter_code
_entity_poly.pdbx_strand_id
1 'polypeptide(L)'
;MSNLLRRLASKRLPTSVRSARLSTATPPPAPARRGISVWTASIAAATLGLAGYAAGAVFPPQAATILFPRVAPPPLPEDSPEGRAHMQELEDQMQKLPFLQELRATQDPEEWYEARPYLLFPEERRVNNLTAGVLRGPGKLAVHALVRARKDEKESYVILHVGRALCGHDGIVHGGLLATLLDESLARNAINNLPERVGVTATLTINYKAPVRADQFIVIKTQVGDVNGRKALVSGIVQDLEGKELANASALFIQPRYAKMLDPDMLRKRMGEPLKKTGEPVVID
;
A
#
# COMPACT_ATOMS: atom_id res chain seq x y z
N MET A 1 8.76 68.87 -15.96
CA MET A 1 7.75 69.91 -16.15
C MET A 1 7.00 69.96 -14.82
N SER A 2 7.41 70.84 -13.94
CA SER A 2 7.11 72.23 -13.82
C SER A 2 5.79 72.48 -13.09
N ASN A 3 5.99 73.05 -11.90
CA ASN A 3 5.05 73.95 -11.23
C ASN A 3 3.91 73.37 -10.37
N LEU A 4 4.11 73.36 -9.04
CA LEU A 4 3.34 74.30 -8.20
C LEU A 4 3.97 74.42 -6.79
N LEU A 5 5.07 75.10 -6.70
CA LEU A 5 5.51 75.81 -5.50
C LEU A 5 4.90 77.26 -5.57
N ARG A 6 4.53 77.74 -4.44
CA ARG A 6 4.10 79.08 -4.06
C ARG A 6 2.61 79.33 -3.90
N ARG A 7 2.18 79.24 -2.65
CA ARG A 7 1.59 80.43 -2.00
C ARG A 7 1.73 80.31 -0.48
N LEU A 8 2.74 80.96 0.02
CA LEU A 8 2.83 81.51 1.35
C LEU A 8 1.93 82.71 1.50
N ALA A 9 1.31 82.84 2.65
CA ALA A 9 1.35 84.12 3.37
C ALA A 9 0.52 84.03 4.64
N SER A 10 1.18 84.14 5.76
CA SER A 10 0.86 84.99 6.90
C SER A 10 -0.56 84.94 7.51
N LYS A 11 -0.68 84.30 8.65
CA LYS A 11 -1.52 84.77 9.73
C LYS A 11 -0.79 84.73 11.05
N ARG A 12 -0.63 85.91 11.65
CA ARG A 12 0.04 86.17 12.95
C ARG A 12 -0.76 85.51 14.06
N LEU A 13 -0.05 84.90 15.01
CA LEU A 13 -0.55 84.39 16.27
C LEU A 13 -0.80 85.52 17.27
N PRO A 14 -1.87 85.43 18.06
CA PRO A 14 -1.94 86.24 19.27
C PRO A 14 -1.25 85.49 20.41
N THR A 15 -0.30 86.11 21.03
CA THR A 15 0.33 85.72 22.28
C THR A 15 -0.64 85.89 23.43
N SER A 16 -1.07 84.78 24.00
CA SER A 16 -1.67 84.74 25.32
C SER A 16 -1.04 83.58 26.12
N VAL A 17 -0.01 83.90 26.86
CA VAL A 17 0.61 82.94 27.79
C VAL A 17 -0.30 82.80 29.01
N ARG A 18 -1.10 81.76 29.06
CA ARG A 18 -1.74 81.30 30.29
C ARG A 18 -0.84 80.21 30.90
N SER A 19 -0.14 80.55 31.99
CA SER A 19 0.58 79.60 32.78
C SER A 19 -0.35 78.54 33.38
N ALA A 20 -0.39 77.38 32.76
CA ALA A 20 -1.04 76.22 33.33
C ALA A 20 -0.07 75.62 34.38
N ARG A 21 -0.52 75.56 35.61
CA ARG A 21 0.19 74.82 36.65
C ARG A 21 0.19 73.35 36.28
N LEU A 22 1.38 72.79 36.04
CA LEU A 22 1.58 71.36 35.91
C LEU A 22 1.23 70.66 37.21
N SER A 23 0.06 69.99 37.24
CA SER A 23 -0.27 69.03 38.30
C SER A 23 0.68 67.84 38.13
N THR A 24 1.55 67.62 39.10
CA THR A 24 2.38 66.41 39.18
C THR A 24 1.52 65.24 39.68
N ALA A 25 0.69 64.74 38.78
CA ALA A 25 0.02 63.43 39.03
C ALA A 25 1.04 62.35 38.70
N THR A 26 1.51 61.66 39.70
CA THR A 26 2.35 60.46 39.56
C THR A 26 1.58 59.45 38.73
N PRO A 27 2.12 58.90 37.63
CA PRO A 27 1.43 57.88 36.85
C PRO A 27 1.21 56.63 37.70
N PRO A 28 0.08 55.95 37.53
CA PRO A 28 -0.18 54.73 38.28
C PRO A 28 0.95 53.71 37.98
N PRO A 29 1.34 52.91 38.99
CA PRO A 29 2.36 51.89 38.78
C PRO A 29 1.95 50.92 37.67
N ALA A 30 2.82 50.68 36.73
CA ALA A 30 2.60 49.71 35.66
C ALA A 30 2.23 48.35 36.29
N PRO A 31 1.26 47.62 35.72
CA PRO A 31 0.90 46.33 36.25
C PRO A 31 2.14 45.43 36.31
N ALA A 32 2.44 44.91 37.48
CA ALA A 32 3.57 44.00 37.67
C ALA A 32 3.36 42.79 36.72
N ARG A 33 4.23 42.67 35.72
CA ARG A 33 4.30 41.48 34.91
C ARG A 33 4.59 40.32 35.86
N ARG A 34 3.58 39.49 36.13
CA ARG A 34 3.81 38.22 36.82
C ARG A 34 4.74 37.39 35.95
N GLY A 35 6.02 37.38 36.28
CA GLY A 35 6.99 36.52 35.68
C GLY A 35 6.53 35.06 35.91
N ILE A 36 6.55 34.26 34.82
CA ILE A 36 6.33 32.81 34.96
C ILE A 36 7.41 32.30 35.92
N SER A 37 7.02 31.64 36.99
CA SER A 37 7.97 31.04 37.94
C SER A 37 8.89 30.06 37.17
N VAL A 38 10.16 30.05 37.50
CA VAL A 38 11.13 29.13 36.93
C VAL A 38 10.68 27.68 37.05
N TRP A 39 10.03 27.35 38.14
CA TRP A 39 9.43 26.02 38.36
C TRP A 39 8.32 25.69 37.38
N THR A 40 7.39 26.63 37.12
CA THR A 40 6.30 26.40 36.16
C THR A 40 6.83 26.33 34.72
N ALA A 41 7.85 27.12 34.39
CA ALA A 41 8.52 27.04 33.08
C ALA A 41 9.24 25.70 32.89
N SER A 42 9.92 25.19 33.93
CA SER A 42 10.59 23.88 33.88
C SER A 42 9.63 22.72 33.76
N ILE A 43 8.51 22.75 34.49
CA ILE A 43 7.46 21.71 34.37
C ILE A 43 6.84 21.73 32.97
N ALA A 44 6.53 22.91 32.42
CA ALA A 44 5.97 23.05 31.09
C ALA A 44 6.97 22.53 30.02
N ALA A 45 8.25 22.84 30.15
CA ALA A 45 9.29 22.36 29.24
C ALA A 45 9.45 20.83 29.32
N ALA A 46 9.42 20.25 30.52
CA ALA A 46 9.48 18.79 30.71
C ALA A 46 8.27 18.09 30.11
N THR A 47 7.06 18.66 30.30
CA THR A 47 5.82 18.09 29.73
C THR A 47 5.82 18.15 28.20
N LEU A 48 6.24 19.27 27.63
CA LEU A 48 6.38 19.42 26.16
C LEU A 48 7.44 18.48 25.60
N GLY A 49 8.57 18.32 26.31
CA GLY A 49 9.61 17.39 25.94
C GLY A 49 9.13 15.94 25.92
N LEU A 50 8.39 15.53 26.95
CA LEU A 50 7.82 14.19 27.05
C LEU A 50 6.75 13.95 25.98
N ALA A 51 5.88 14.94 25.74
CA ALA A 51 4.86 14.85 24.68
C ALA A 51 5.50 14.78 23.29
N GLY A 52 6.55 15.60 23.04
CA GLY A 52 7.32 15.55 21.79
C GLY A 52 8.04 14.22 21.59
N TYR A 53 8.62 13.67 22.67
CA TYR A 53 9.24 12.35 22.66
C TYR A 53 8.19 11.25 22.36
N ALA A 54 7.05 11.28 23.03
CA ALA A 54 5.97 10.32 22.79
C ALA A 54 5.43 10.40 21.35
N ALA A 55 5.20 11.62 20.85
CA ALA A 55 4.78 11.82 19.47
C ALA A 55 5.81 11.33 18.46
N GLY A 56 7.09 11.65 18.65
CA GLY A 56 8.19 11.16 17.80
C GLY A 56 8.43 9.65 17.93
N ALA A 57 8.04 9.05 19.08
CA ALA A 57 8.09 7.61 19.29
C ALA A 57 7.01 6.88 18.49
N VAL A 58 5.81 7.46 18.39
CA VAL A 58 4.66 6.90 17.64
C VAL A 58 4.73 7.25 16.15
N PHE A 59 5.09 8.49 15.84
CA PHE A 59 5.18 9.02 14.47
C PHE A 59 6.58 9.54 14.16
N PRO A 60 7.59 8.66 14.01
CA PRO A 60 8.95 9.11 13.75
C PRO A 60 9.05 9.84 12.41
N PRO A 61 9.78 10.96 12.32
CA PRO A 61 10.09 11.60 11.04
C PRO A 61 10.79 10.61 10.10
N GLN A 62 10.48 10.65 8.80
CA GLN A 62 11.08 9.74 7.81
C GLN A 62 12.61 9.74 7.85
N ALA A 63 13.23 10.90 8.03
CA ALA A 63 14.68 11.01 8.17
C ALA A 63 15.22 10.25 9.41
N ALA A 64 14.50 10.25 10.53
CA ALA A 64 14.89 9.51 11.72
C ALA A 64 14.79 7.98 11.52
N THR A 65 13.79 7.49 10.77
CA THR A 65 13.67 6.06 10.47
C THR A 65 14.73 5.57 9.48
N ILE A 66 15.22 6.44 8.60
CA ILE A 66 16.34 6.12 7.71
C ILE A 66 17.66 6.04 8.48
N LEU A 67 17.92 7.00 9.38
CA LEU A 67 19.17 7.06 10.15
C LEU A 67 19.22 6.06 11.31
N PHE A 68 18.06 5.76 11.90
CA PHE A 68 17.91 4.86 13.04
C PHE A 68 16.77 3.87 12.76
N PRO A 69 16.98 2.88 11.87
CA PRO A 69 15.97 1.89 11.53
C PRO A 69 15.56 1.12 12.78
N ARG A 70 14.25 1.02 13.03
CA ARG A 70 13.71 0.19 14.10
C ARG A 70 13.65 -1.24 13.62
N VAL A 71 14.30 -2.13 14.34
CA VAL A 71 14.19 -3.57 14.07
C VAL A 71 12.74 -3.97 14.36
N ALA A 72 12.02 -4.39 13.33
CA ALA A 72 10.67 -4.93 13.49
C ALA A 72 10.75 -6.26 14.26
N PRO A 73 9.74 -6.58 15.11
CA PRO A 73 9.69 -7.89 15.75
C PRO A 73 9.66 -9.00 14.69
N PRO A 74 10.18 -10.20 15.01
CA PRO A 74 10.09 -11.33 14.09
C PRO A 74 8.62 -11.67 13.81
N PRO A 75 8.31 -12.25 12.63
CA PRO A 75 6.98 -12.73 12.34
C PRO A 75 6.49 -13.73 13.39
N LEU A 76 5.17 -13.74 13.63
CA LEU A 76 4.55 -14.75 14.49
C LEU A 76 4.78 -16.15 13.91
N PRO A 77 4.98 -17.17 14.75
CA PRO A 77 5.04 -18.56 14.27
C PRO A 77 3.68 -18.95 13.64
N GLU A 78 3.72 -19.62 12.50
CA GLU A 78 2.52 -19.99 11.74
C GLU A 78 1.58 -20.89 12.57
N ASP A 79 2.16 -21.84 13.33
CA ASP A 79 1.41 -22.79 14.15
C ASP A 79 0.96 -22.23 15.50
N SER A 80 1.33 -20.99 15.84
CA SER A 80 0.91 -20.37 17.09
C SER A 80 -0.57 -19.92 17.03
N PRO A 81 -1.29 -19.89 18.16
CA PRO A 81 -2.65 -19.35 18.22
C PRO A 81 -2.71 -17.90 17.71
N GLU A 82 -1.69 -17.10 18.06
CA GLU A 82 -1.58 -15.70 17.65
C GLU A 82 -1.33 -15.56 16.14
N GLY A 83 -0.50 -16.44 15.56
CA GLY A 83 -0.24 -16.48 14.13
C GLY A 83 -1.50 -16.84 13.34
N ARG A 84 -2.24 -17.85 13.78
CA ARG A 84 -3.53 -18.21 13.16
C ARG A 84 -4.57 -17.11 13.29
N ALA A 85 -4.70 -16.49 14.48
CA ALA A 85 -5.62 -15.37 14.70
C ALA A 85 -5.28 -14.18 13.79
N HIS A 86 -4.00 -13.86 13.62
CA HIS A 86 -3.55 -12.81 12.72
C HIS A 86 -3.88 -13.12 11.24
N MET A 87 -3.68 -14.36 10.80
CA MET A 87 -4.05 -14.76 9.43
C MET A 87 -5.57 -14.66 9.21
N GLN A 88 -6.38 -15.08 10.19
CA GLN A 88 -7.83 -14.96 10.13
C GLN A 88 -8.27 -13.49 10.09
N GLU A 89 -7.67 -12.64 10.90
CA GLU A 89 -7.95 -11.20 10.88
C GLU A 89 -7.67 -10.57 9.50
N LEU A 90 -6.55 -10.94 8.86
CA LEU A 90 -6.23 -10.47 7.51
C LEU A 90 -7.20 -11.02 6.45
N GLU A 91 -7.68 -12.26 6.59
CA GLU A 91 -8.72 -12.79 5.71
C GLU A 91 -10.02 -12.00 5.86
N ASP A 92 -10.45 -11.74 7.11
CA ASP A 92 -11.63 -10.95 7.41
C ASP A 92 -11.51 -9.51 6.87
N GLN A 93 -10.33 -8.91 6.98
CA GLN A 93 -10.04 -7.59 6.41
C GLN A 93 -10.13 -7.63 4.88
N MET A 94 -9.54 -8.65 4.22
CA MET A 94 -9.60 -8.83 2.76
C MET A 94 -11.05 -8.89 2.29
N GLN A 95 -11.89 -9.67 2.96
CA GLN A 95 -13.30 -9.82 2.60
C GLN A 95 -14.09 -8.50 2.74
N LYS A 96 -13.67 -7.61 3.64
CA LYS A 96 -14.32 -6.32 3.90
C LYS A 96 -13.74 -5.15 3.10
N LEU A 97 -12.70 -5.37 2.27
CA LEU A 97 -12.09 -4.30 1.48
C LEU A 97 -13.14 -3.60 0.59
N PRO A 98 -13.27 -2.27 0.67
CA PRO A 98 -14.20 -1.52 -0.19
C PRO A 98 -14.00 -1.82 -1.68
N PHE A 99 -12.74 -1.91 -2.11
CA PHE A 99 -12.38 -2.28 -3.48
C PHE A 99 -12.97 -3.62 -3.91
N LEU A 100 -12.86 -4.67 -3.07
CA LEU A 100 -13.43 -5.99 -3.38
C LEU A 100 -14.96 -5.95 -3.41
N GLN A 101 -15.57 -5.24 -2.46
CA GLN A 101 -17.02 -5.09 -2.40
C GLN A 101 -17.58 -4.35 -3.63
N GLU A 102 -16.87 -3.33 -4.10
CA GLU A 102 -17.20 -2.60 -5.32
C GLU A 102 -17.13 -3.52 -6.55
N LEU A 103 -16.06 -4.31 -6.69
CA LEU A 103 -15.94 -5.28 -7.78
C LEU A 103 -17.10 -6.30 -7.76
N ARG A 104 -17.46 -6.81 -6.58
CA ARG A 104 -18.56 -7.77 -6.43
C ARG A 104 -19.93 -7.15 -6.76
N ALA A 105 -20.10 -5.87 -6.44
CA ALA A 105 -21.34 -5.15 -6.69
C ALA A 105 -21.51 -4.71 -8.15
N THR A 106 -20.42 -4.40 -8.84
CA THR A 106 -20.45 -3.82 -10.19
C THR A 106 -20.24 -4.83 -11.31
N GLN A 107 -19.58 -5.94 -11.04
CA GLN A 107 -19.27 -6.97 -12.03
C GLN A 107 -20.34 -8.06 -12.03
N ASP A 108 -20.82 -8.43 -13.22
CA ASP A 108 -21.83 -9.47 -13.41
C ASP A 108 -21.33 -10.83 -12.90
N PRO A 109 -22.01 -11.48 -11.95
CA PRO A 109 -21.67 -12.83 -11.47
C PRO A 109 -21.68 -13.89 -12.57
N GLU A 110 -22.42 -13.69 -13.66
CA GLU A 110 -22.42 -14.60 -14.80
C GLU A 110 -21.17 -14.45 -15.67
N GLU A 111 -20.45 -13.32 -15.59
CA GLU A 111 -19.21 -13.09 -16.34
C GLU A 111 -17.95 -13.23 -15.47
N TRP A 112 -18.05 -13.06 -14.15
CA TRP A 112 -16.92 -13.05 -13.23
C TRP A 112 -17.02 -14.17 -12.20
N TYR A 113 -15.85 -14.62 -11.73
CA TYR A 113 -15.75 -15.64 -10.68
C TYR A 113 -14.56 -15.38 -9.78
N GLU A 114 -14.51 -16.06 -8.63
CA GLU A 114 -13.41 -15.97 -7.68
C GLU A 114 -12.63 -17.28 -7.61
N ALA A 115 -11.33 -17.16 -7.35
CA ALA A 115 -10.41 -18.28 -7.12
C ALA A 115 -9.42 -17.94 -6.00
N ARG A 116 -8.91 -18.97 -5.35
CA ARG A 116 -7.86 -18.88 -4.32
C ARG A 116 -6.66 -19.71 -4.77
N PRO A 117 -5.68 -19.09 -5.44
CA PRO A 117 -4.48 -19.79 -5.87
C PRO A 117 -3.78 -20.48 -4.70
N TYR A 118 -3.30 -21.71 -4.94
CA TYR A 118 -2.59 -22.54 -3.97
C TYR A 118 -3.38 -22.98 -2.73
N LEU A 119 -4.67 -22.68 -2.59
CA LEU A 119 -5.47 -23.12 -1.44
C LEU A 119 -5.46 -24.64 -1.27
N LEU A 120 -5.58 -25.38 -2.39
CA LEU A 120 -5.60 -26.83 -2.43
C LEU A 120 -4.24 -27.43 -2.82
N PHE A 121 -3.15 -26.64 -2.67
CA PHE A 121 -1.81 -27.13 -3.01
C PHE A 121 -1.36 -28.21 -1.99
N PRO A 122 -0.88 -29.39 -2.45
CA PRO A 122 -0.53 -30.49 -1.56
C PRO A 122 0.56 -30.10 -0.57
N GLU A 123 0.36 -30.40 0.71
CA GLU A 123 1.25 -30.01 1.81
C GLU A 123 2.67 -30.55 1.62
N GLU A 124 2.82 -31.81 1.21
CA GLU A 124 4.11 -32.47 0.95
C GLU A 124 4.94 -31.78 -0.14
N ARG A 125 4.32 -30.92 -0.97
CA ARG A 125 4.98 -30.18 -2.05
C ARG A 125 5.27 -28.74 -1.69
N ARG A 126 4.65 -28.20 -0.65
CA ARG A 126 4.82 -26.81 -0.22
C ARG A 126 6.26 -26.51 0.16
N VAL A 127 6.94 -27.45 0.81
CA VAL A 127 8.33 -27.30 1.27
C VAL A 127 9.31 -26.96 0.14
N ASN A 128 8.99 -27.34 -1.11
CA ASN A 128 9.80 -27.10 -2.30
C ASN A 128 9.14 -26.12 -3.28
N ASN A 129 8.18 -25.32 -2.82
CA ASN A 129 7.51 -24.32 -3.65
C ASN A 129 7.73 -22.93 -3.05
N LEU A 130 8.09 -21.96 -3.91
CA LEU A 130 8.39 -20.61 -3.47
C LEU A 130 7.13 -19.93 -2.91
N THR A 131 6.09 -19.82 -3.70
CA THR A 131 4.91 -19.00 -3.37
C THR A 131 3.88 -19.75 -2.54
N ALA A 132 3.66 -21.05 -2.84
CA ALA A 132 2.76 -21.87 -2.04
C ALA A 132 3.37 -22.27 -0.68
N GLY A 133 4.70 -22.17 -0.50
CA GLY A 133 5.43 -22.61 0.69
C GLY A 133 6.26 -21.49 1.32
N VAL A 134 7.49 -21.29 0.86
CA VAL A 134 8.49 -20.43 1.53
C VAL A 134 8.01 -19.00 1.79
N LEU A 135 7.23 -18.42 0.89
CA LEU A 135 6.68 -17.08 1.01
C LEU A 135 5.36 -17.02 1.80
N ARG A 136 4.87 -18.15 2.32
CA ARG A 136 3.62 -18.22 3.11
C ARG A 136 3.88 -18.00 4.59
N GLY A 137 2.83 -17.61 5.30
CA GLY A 137 2.81 -17.48 6.76
C GLY A 137 2.70 -16.04 7.26
N PRO A 138 2.52 -15.85 8.58
CA PRO A 138 2.41 -14.56 9.22
C PRO A 138 3.59 -13.64 8.88
N GLY A 139 3.33 -12.39 8.60
CA GLY A 139 4.34 -11.41 8.20
C GLY A 139 4.85 -11.55 6.77
N LYS A 140 4.43 -12.56 6.02
CA LYS A 140 4.74 -12.80 4.60
C LYS A 140 3.46 -12.67 3.77
N LEU A 141 3.21 -13.60 2.85
CA LEU A 141 1.91 -13.78 2.19
C LEU A 141 1.01 -14.57 3.17
N ALA A 142 0.50 -13.90 4.18
CA ALA A 142 -0.18 -14.53 5.31
C ALA A 142 -1.50 -15.21 4.88
N VAL A 143 -2.24 -14.60 3.96
CA VAL A 143 -3.48 -15.14 3.42
C VAL A 143 -3.32 -15.49 1.94
N HIS A 144 -4.12 -16.45 1.47
CA HIS A 144 -4.15 -16.77 0.05
C HIS A 144 -4.67 -15.59 -0.75
N ALA A 145 -3.99 -15.25 -1.85
CA ALA A 145 -4.49 -14.21 -2.75
C ALA A 145 -5.93 -14.53 -3.18
N LEU A 146 -6.77 -13.50 -3.26
CA LEU A 146 -8.08 -13.60 -3.88
C LEU A 146 -7.96 -13.12 -5.32
N VAL A 147 -8.30 -13.99 -6.24
CA VAL A 147 -8.36 -13.66 -7.66
C VAL A 147 -9.82 -13.52 -8.07
N ARG A 148 -10.17 -12.36 -8.61
CA ARG A 148 -11.43 -12.15 -9.29
C ARG A 148 -11.17 -12.05 -10.79
N ALA A 149 -11.67 -13.00 -11.57
CA ALA A 149 -11.34 -13.15 -12.97
C ALA A 149 -12.59 -13.23 -13.85
N ARG A 150 -12.49 -12.71 -15.07
CA ARG A 150 -13.51 -12.93 -16.09
C ARG A 150 -13.51 -14.39 -16.54
N LYS A 151 -14.67 -14.93 -16.83
CA LYS A 151 -14.82 -16.33 -17.30
C LYS A 151 -14.12 -16.59 -18.64
N ASP A 152 -13.88 -15.54 -19.44
CA ASP A 152 -13.09 -15.61 -20.68
C ASP A 152 -11.57 -15.55 -20.43
N GLU A 153 -11.13 -15.40 -19.16
CA GLU A 153 -9.73 -15.36 -18.69
C GLU A 153 -8.90 -14.19 -19.24
N LYS A 154 -9.51 -13.19 -19.86
CA LYS A 154 -8.77 -12.08 -20.45
C LYS A 154 -8.39 -11.00 -19.46
N GLU A 155 -9.13 -10.90 -18.36
CA GLU A 155 -8.91 -9.89 -17.32
C GLU A 155 -9.03 -10.52 -15.93
N SER A 156 -8.18 -10.10 -15.00
CA SER A 156 -8.33 -10.46 -13.59
C SER A 156 -7.76 -9.40 -12.66
N TYR A 157 -8.26 -9.44 -11.42
CA TYR A 157 -7.79 -8.69 -10.28
C TYR A 157 -7.28 -9.68 -9.24
N VAL A 158 -6.02 -9.53 -8.84
CA VAL A 158 -5.41 -10.35 -7.78
C VAL A 158 -5.22 -9.45 -6.57
N ILE A 159 -5.92 -9.73 -5.49
CA ILE A 159 -5.88 -9.00 -4.23
C ILE A 159 -5.08 -9.83 -3.25
N LEU A 160 -4.05 -9.24 -2.66
CA LEU A 160 -3.16 -9.95 -1.73
C LEU A 160 -2.57 -9.00 -0.68
N HIS A 161 -2.25 -9.54 0.49
CA HIS A 161 -1.54 -8.83 1.55
C HIS A 161 -0.04 -9.11 1.46
N VAL A 162 0.78 -8.06 1.58
CA VAL A 162 2.24 -8.15 1.59
C VAL A 162 2.78 -7.76 2.96
N GLY A 163 3.25 -8.73 3.71
CA GLY A 163 3.72 -8.54 5.07
C GLY A 163 5.16 -8.04 5.17
N ARG A 164 5.56 -7.68 6.38
CA ARG A 164 6.84 -7.03 6.67
C ARG A 164 8.07 -7.91 6.48
N ALA A 165 7.93 -9.23 6.61
CA ALA A 165 9.04 -10.17 6.36
C ALA A 165 9.40 -10.30 4.87
N LEU A 166 8.67 -9.62 3.98
CA LEU A 166 8.90 -9.58 2.55
C LEU A 166 9.63 -8.29 2.10
N CYS A 167 10.20 -7.55 3.03
CA CYS A 167 10.91 -6.30 2.76
C CYS A 167 12.30 -6.54 2.17
N GLY A 168 12.71 -5.67 1.26
CA GLY A 168 14.10 -5.53 0.80
C GLY A 168 14.83 -4.40 1.54
N HIS A 169 14.09 -3.36 1.90
CA HIS A 169 14.48 -2.28 2.80
C HIS A 169 13.41 -2.11 3.87
N ASP A 170 13.77 -1.48 4.99
CA ASP A 170 12.88 -1.32 6.13
C ASP A 170 11.52 -0.72 5.72
N GLY A 171 10.46 -1.50 5.91
CA GLY A 171 9.10 -1.11 5.57
C GLY A 171 8.75 -1.08 4.07
N ILE A 172 9.68 -1.46 3.17
CA ILE A 172 9.48 -1.50 1.73
C ILE A 172 9.64 -2.91 1.19
N VAL A 173 8.62 -3.40 0.53
CA VAL A 173 8.57 -4.72 -0.09
C VAL A 173 9.69 -4.89 -1.11
N HIS A 174 10.34 -6.04 -1.10
CA HIS A 174 11.43 -6.36 -2.02
C HIS A 174 10.97 -6.37 -3.48
N GLY A 175 11.69 -5.65 -4.37
CA GLY A 175 11.33 -5.57 -5.78
C GLY A 175 11.25 -6.93 -6.49
N GLY A 176 12.13 -7.88 -6.11
CA GLY A 176 12.09 -9.25 -6.62
C GLY A 176 10.83 -10.02 -6.20
N LEU A 177 10.25 -9.73 -5.03
CA LEU A 177 8.95 -10.28 -4.66
C LEU A 177 7.85 -9.76 -5.57
N LEU A 178 7.82 -8.45 -5.85
CA LEU A 178 6.85 -7.89 -6.79
C LEU A 178 6.99 -8.49 -8.18
N ALA A 179 8.23 -8.78 -8.61
CA ALA A 179 8.48 -9.49 -9.87
C ALA A 179 7.87 -10.90 -9.84
N THR A 180 8.04 -11.64 -8.76
CA THR A 180 7.44 -12.97 -8.59
C THR A 180 5.92 -12.93 -8.62
N LEU A 181 5.30 -11.99 -7.89
CA LEU A 181 3.85 -11.83 -7.84
C LEU A 181 3.27 -11.41 -9.20
N LEU A 182 3.96 -10.53 -9.92
CA LEU A 182 3.59 -10.15 -11.29
C LEU A 182 3.73 -11.32 -12.25
N ASP A 183 4.85 -12.05 -12.20
CA ASP A 183 5.05 -13.23 -13.05
C ASP A 183 3.91 -14.24 -12.89
N GLU A 184 3.56 -14.60 -11.66
CA GLU A 184 2.49 -15.56 -11.39
C GLU A 184 1.10 -15.04 -11.78
N SER A 185 0.82 -13.77 -11.51
CA SER A 185 -0.48 -13.18 -11.86
C SER A 185 -0.67 -13.10 -13.38
N LEU A 186 0.36 -12.72 -14.11
CA LEU A 186 0.36 -12.67 -15.57
C LEU A 186 0.34 -14.08 -16.17
N ALA A 187 1.11 -15.02 -15.58
CA ALA A 187 1.14 -16.42 -15.99
C ALA A 187 -0.23 -17.07 -15.91
N ARG A 188 -0.99 -16.80 -14.85
CA ARG A 188 -2.34 -17.34 -14.69
C ARG A 188 -3.22 -16.99 -15.89
N ASN A 189 -3.27 -15.73 -16.28
CA ASN A 189 -4.07 -15.31 -17.43
C ASN A 189 -3.51 -15.88 -18.74
N ALA A 190 -2.18 -15.86 -18.94
CA ALA A 190 -1.56 -16.42 -20.13
C ALA A 190 -1.87 -17.90 -20.29
N ILE A 191 -1.65 -18.69 -19.24
CA ILE A 191 -1.85 -20.15 -19.24
C ILE A 191 -3.30 -20.49 -19.55
N ASN A 192 -4.27 -19.79 -18.98
CA ASN A 192 -5.66 -20.03 -19.24
C ASN A 192 -6.11 -19.71 -20.70
N ASN A 193 -5.31 -18.92 -21.42
CA ASN A 193 -5.55 -18.58 -22.83
C ASN A 193 -4.68 -19.36 -23.82
N LEU A 194 -3.71 -20.16 -23.33
CA LEU A 194 -2.92 -21.04 -24.20
C LEU A 194 -3.66 -22.35 -24.52
N PRO A 195 -3.44 -22.96 -25.70
CA PRO A 195 -4.20 -24.14 -26.16
C PRO A 195 -4.20 -25.32 -25.19
N GLU A 196 -3.04 -25.69 -24.65
CA GLU A 196 -2.91 -26.83 -23.71
C GLU A 196 -2.93 -26.38 -22.25
N ARG A 197 -3.22 -25.09 -21.97
CA ARG A 197 -3.21 -24.50 -20.62
C ARG A 197 -1.95 -24.79 -19.81
N VAL A 198 -0.82 -24.77 -20.48
CA VAL A 198 0.52 -24.88 -19.93
C VAL A 198 1.40 -23.80 -20.57
N GLY A 199 2.13 -23.08 -19.76
CA GLY A 199 3.00 -22.00 -20.24
C GLY A 199 4.22 -21.82 -19.35
N VAL A 200 5.28 -21.29 -19.93
CA VAL A 200 6.48 -20.85 -19.23
C VAL A 200 6.75 -19.40 -19.59
N THR A 201 7.29 -18.65 -18.67
CA THR A 201 7.68 -17.25 -18.85
C THR A 201 8.90 -17.22 -19.76
N ALA A 202 8.79 -16.54 -20.90
CA ALA A 202 9.90 -16.33 -21.83
C ALA A 202 10.55 -14.96 -21.60
N THR A 203 9.74 -13.94 -21.31
CA THR A 203 10.20 -12.59 -21.02
C THR A 203 9.25 -11.95 -20.02
N LEU A 204 9.81 -11.25 -19.03
CA LEU A 204 9.09 -10.40 -18.08
C LEU A 204 9.83 -9.06 -18.01
N THR A 205 9.12 -7.99 -18.31
CA THR A 205 9.62 -6.62 -18.19
C THR A 205 8.81 -5.88 -17.15
N ILE A 206 9.48 -5.25 -16.19
CA ILE A 206 8.84 -4.56 -15.07
C ILE A 206 9.36 -3.12 -14.98
N ASN A 207 8.45 -2.19 -14.78
CA ASN A 207 8.75 -0.80 -14.47
C ASN A 207 8.23 -0.48 -13.06
N TYR A 208 9.13 -0.21 -12.13
CA TYR A 208 8.81 0.22 -10.77
C TYR A 208 8.56 1.73 -10.78
N LYS A 209 7.37 2.16 -10.31
CA LYS A 209 6.93 3.56 -10.30
C LYS A 209 7.02 4.19 -8.93
N ALA A 210 6.69 3.43 -7.89
CA ALA A 210 6.71 3.87 -6.50
C ALA A 210 7.06 2.71 -5.56
N PRO A 211 7.64 2.99 -4.38
CA PRO A 211 7.89 1.96 -3.38
C PRO A 211 6.57 1.38 -2.85
N VAL A 212 6.51 0.05 -2.76
CA VAL A 212 5.40 -0.68 -2.13
C VAL A 212 5.70 -0.82 -0.64
N ARG A 213 4.85 -0.27 0.21
CA ARG A 213 5.00 -0.43 1.67
C ARG A 213 4.59 -1.84 2.08
N ALA A 214 5.22 -2.33 3.13
CA ALA A 214 4.81 -3.59 3.77
C ALA A 214 3.56 -3.38 4.65
N ASP A 215 2.96 -4.48 5.08
CA ASP A 215 1.74 -4.56 5.89
C ASP A 215 0.55 -3.83 5.25
N GLN A 216 0.34 -4.08 3.96
CA GLN A 216 -0.82 -3.55 3.23
C GLN A 216 -1.36 -4.55 2.21
N PHE A 217 -2.60 -4.34 1.80
CA PHE A 217 -3.15 -4.99 0.63
C PHE A 217 -2.72 -4.24 -0.63
N ILE A 218 -2.41 -5.01 -1.67
CA ILE A 218 -2.17 -4.51 -3.02
C ILE A 218 -3.07 -5.24 -4.00
N VAL A 219 -3.29 -4.61 -5.15
CA VAL A 219 -4.09 -5.16 -6.25
C VAL A 219 -3.20 -5.27 -7.47
N ILE A 220 -3.19 -6.45 -8.10
CA ILE A 220 -2.57 -6.65 -9.41
C ILE A 220 -3.69 -6.83 -10.43
N LYS A 221 -3.87 -5.84 -11.29
CA LYS A 221 -4.79 -5.92 -12.42
C LYS A 221 -4.05 -6.46 -13.62
N THR A 222 -4.61 -7.50 -14.28
CA THR A 222 -3.98 -8.15 -15.43
C THR A 222 -4.91 -8.11 -16.64
N GLN A 223 -4.30 -8.00 -17.81
CA GLN A 223 -4.99 -7.95 -19.10
C GLN A 223 -4.23 -8.79 -20.13
N VAL A 224 -4.92 -9.73 -20.76
CA VAL A 224 -4.40 -10.49 -21.89
C VAL A 224 -4.41 -9.61 -23.14
N GLY A 225 -3.26 -9.51 -23.80
CA GLY A 225 -3.13 -8.89 -25.10
C GLY A 225 -3.24 -9.93 -26.23
N ASP A 226 -2.23 -9.97 -27.10
CA ASP A 226 -2.24 -10.88 -28.23
C ASP A 226 -1.96 -12.33 -27.83
N VAL A 227 -2.80 -13.23 -28.31
CA VAL A 227 -2.57 -14.68 -28.22
C VAL A 227 -2.42 -15.21 -29.65
N ASN A 228 -1.23 -15.74 -29.94
CA ASN A 228 -0.94 -16.29 -31.26
C ASN A 228 -0.32 -17.68 -31.14
N GLY A 229 -1.07 -18.70 -31.49
CA GLY A 229 -0.68 -20.10 -31.37
C GLY A 229 -0.23 -20.45 -29.96
N ARG A 230 1.07 -20.71 -29.79
CA ARG A 230 1.67 -21.08 -28.48
C ARG A 230 2.22 -19.89 -27.68
N LYS A 231 1.92 -18.66 -28.05
CA LYS A 231 2.43 -17.45 -27.42
C LYS A 231 1.28 -16.61 -26.90
N ALA A 232 1.40 -16.11 -25.68
CA ALA A 232 0.47 -15.17 -25.08
C ALA A 232 1.24 -13.97 -24.51
N LEU A 233 0.86 -12.77 -24.92
CA LEU A 233 1.36 -11.53 -24.37
C LEU A 233 0.35 -11.04 -23.32
N VAL A 234 0.82 -10.76 -22.11
CA VAL A 234 -0.01 -10.29 -21.00
C VAL A 234 0.63 -9.08 -20.35
N SER A 235 -0.17 -8.11 -19.95
CA SER A 235 0.25 -6.95 -19.19
C SER A 235 -0.45 -6.88 -17.85
N GLY A 236 0.16 -6.16 -16.90
CA GLY A 236 -0.45 -5.95 -15.58
C GLY A 236 0.09 -4.72 -14.88
N ILE A 237 -0.70 -4.25 -13.93
CA ILE A 237 -0.42 -3.08 -13.11
C ILE A 237 -0.58 -3.47 -11.64
N VAL A 238 0.41 -3.15 -10.81
CA VAL A 238 0.30 -3.21 -9.35
C VAL A 238 -0.14 -1.84 -8.85
N GLN A 239 -1.18 -1.81 -8.04
CA GLN A 239 -1.69 -0.59 -7.42
C GLN A 239 -1.98 -0.80 -5.94
N ASP A 240 -1.98 0.29 -5.16
CA ASP A 240 -2.53 0.28 -3.81
C ASP A 240 -4.07 0.33 -3.86
N LEU A 241 -4.70 0.31 -2.66
CA LEU A 241 -6.17 0.35 -2.56
C LEU A 241 -6.77 1.70 -2.98
N GLU A 242 -5.96 2.76 -3.00
CA GLU A 242 -6.33 4.10 -3.46
C GLU A 242 -6.21 4.25 -4.99
N GLY A 243 -5.74 3.20 -5.68
CA GLY A 243 -5.60 3.17 -7.14
C GLY A 243 -4.30 3.78 -7.66
N LYS A 244 -3.34 4.11 -6.80
CA LYS A 244 -2.03 4.61 -7.21
C LYS A 244 -1.20 3.48 -7.82
N GLU A 245 -0.70 3.70 -9.03
CA GLU A 245 0.20 2.76 -9.70
C GLU A 245 1.55 2.67 -8.97
N LEU A 246 1.92 1.47 -8.57
CA LEU A 246 3.18 1.16 -7.88
C LEU A 246 4.20 0.51 -8.83
N ALA A 247 3.73 -0.33 -9.73
CA ALA A 247 4.53 -0.94 -10.79
C ALA A 247 3.64 -1.35 -11.95
N ASN A 248 4.24 -1.50 -13.14
CA ASN A 248 3.59 -2.19 -14.25
C ASN A 248 4.54 -3.20 -14.89
N ALA A 249 3.96 -4.18 -15.57
CA ALA A 249 4.71 -5.22 -16.25
C ALA A 249 4.07 -5.65 -17.55
N SER A 250 4.89 -6.19 -18.45
CA SER A 250 4.46 -6.97 -19.58
C SER A 250 5.28 -8.26 -19.66
N ALA A 251 4.64 -9.36 -20.05
CA ALA A 251 5.30 -10.65 -20.15
C ALA A 251 4.85 -11.41 -21.38
N LEU A 252 5.78 -12.14 -21.95
CA LEU A 252 5.53 -13.12 -23.00
C LEU A 252 5.61 -14.53 -22.41
N PHE A 253 4.53 -15.27 -22.53
CA PHE A 253 4.45 -16.68 -22.14
C PHE A 253 4.44 -17.56 -23.36
N ILE A 254 5.11 -18.71 -23.28
CA ILE A 254 5.20 -19.66 -24.38
C ILE A 254 4.80 -21.04 -23.90
N GLN A 255 3.87 -21.66 -24.59
CA GLN A 255 3.53 -23.07 -24.41
C GLN A 255 4.69 -23.96 -24.87
N PRO A 256 5.28 -24.78 -23.97
CA PRO A 256 6.34 -25.70 -24.39
C PRO A 256 5.83 -26.76 -25.35
N ARG A 257 6.74 -27.32 -26.18
CA ARG A 257 6.36 -28.35 -27.16
C ARG A 257 5.85 -29.65 -26.51
N TYR A 258 6.33 -29.95 -25.30
CA TYR A 258 5.94 -31.11 -24.50
C TYR A 258 4.62 -30.91 -23.72
N ALA A 259 3.96 -29.75 -23.83
CA ALA A 259 2.75 -29.42 -23.07
C ALA A 259 1.65 -30.50 -23.18
N LYS A 260 1.51 -31.11 -24.38
CA LYS A 260 0.54 -32.21 -24.61
C LYS A 260 0.78 -33.48 -23.78
N MET A 261 2.00 -33.63 -23.20
CA MET A 261 2.35 -34.77 -22.35
C MET A 261 2.00 -34.52 -20.87
N LEU A 262 1.56 -33.31 -20.51
CA LEU A 262 1.17 -32.93 -19.17
C LEU A 262 -0.34 -33.04 -19.02
N ASP A 263 -0.79 -33.31 -17.78
CA ASP A 263 -2.21 -33.32 -17.44
C ASP A 263 -2.64 -31.88 -17.01
N PRO A 264 -3.40 -31.17 -17.86
CA PRO A 264 -3.79 -29.78 -17.56
C PRO A 264 -4.78 -29.69 -16.39
N ASP A 265 -5.63 -30.69 -16.17
CA ASP A 265 -6.61 -30.66 -15.07
C ASP A 265 -5.92 -30.85 -13.72
N MET A 266 -4.92 -31.71 -13.65
CA MET A 266 -4.08 -31.85 -12.45
C MET A 266 -3.31 -30.55 -12.16
N LEU A 267 -2.78 -29.87 -13.16
CA LEU A 267 -2.10 -28.58 -12.99
C LEU A 267 -3.05 -27.50 -12.49
N ARG A 268 -4.24 -27.38 -13.07
CA ARG A 268 -5.27 -26.43 -12.64
C ARG A 268 -5.67 -26.67 -11.18
N LYS A 269 -5.94 -27.92 -10.81
CA LYS A 269 -6.30 -28.29 -9.43
C LYS A 269 -5.20 -27.89 -8.44
N ARG A 270 -3.93 -28.11 -8.79
CA ARG A 270 -2.78 -27.69 -7.97
C ARG A 270 -2.67 -26.16 -7.84
N MET A 271 -3.00 -25.43 -8.90
CA MET A 271 -2.99 -23.97 -8.88
C MET A 271 -4.18 -23.35 -8.13
N GLY A 272 -5.11 -24.16 -7.63
CA GLY A 272 -6.30 -23.68 -6.90
C GLY A 272 -7.36 -23.05 -7.81
N GLU A 273 -7.33 -23.39 -9.10
CA GLU A 273 -8.38 -22.96 -10.02
C GLU A 273 -9.66 -23.75 -9.77
N PRO A 274 -10.83 -23.12 -9.65
CA PRO A 274 -12.07 -23.81 -9.38
C PRO A 274 -12.47 -24.68 -10.56
N LEU A 275 -13.02 -25.86 -10.27
CA LEU A 275 -13.57 -26.76 -11.28
C LEU A 275 -14.80 -26.15 -11.97
N LYS A 276 -15.60 -25.39 -11.20
CA LYS A 276 -16.75 -24.63 -11.71
C LYS A 276 -16.51 -23.16 -11.41
N LYS A 277 -16.63 -22.32 -12.43
CA LYS A 277 -16.52 -20.86 -12.33
C LYS A 277 -17.88 -20.29 -11.92
N THR A 278 -18.19 -20.35 -10.63
CA THR A 278 -19.39 -19.73 -10.06
C THR A 278 -19.12 -18.27 -9.72
N GLY A 279 -20.13 -17.41 -9.81
CA GLY A 279 -20.02 -16.01 -9.41
C GLY A 279 -20.03 -15.81 -7.89
N GLU A 280 -20.09 -16.88 -7.11
CA GLU A 280 -20.13 -16.82 -5.65
C GLU A 280 -18.79 -16.42 -5.04
N PRO A 281 -18.80 -15.61 -3.96
CA PRO A 281 -17.60 -15.26 -3.20
C PRO A 281 -16.91 -16.49 -2.61
N VAL A 282 -15.57 -16.53 -2.68
CA VAL A 282 -14.76 -17.58 -2.06
C VAL A 282 -14.18 -17.07 -0.74
N VAL A 283 -14.76 -17.53 0.37
CA VAL A 283 -14.31 -17.26 1.75
C VAL A 283 -13.52 -18.47 2.25
N ILE A 284 -12.47 -18.23 3.04
CA ILE A 284 -11.69 -19.27 3.73
C ILE A 284 -12.05 -19.17 5.21
N ASP A 285 -12.57 -20.26 5.77
CA ASP A 285 -12.88 -20.41 7.19
C ASP A 285 -11.62 -20.74 8.01
#